data_03e0c395274afbd0cfaf87a15e20379f
#
_entry.id   03e0c395274afbd0cfaf87a15e20379f
#
_cell.length_a   1.000
_cell.length_b   1.000
_cell.length_c   1.000
_cell.angle_alpha   90.00
_cell.angle_beta   90.00
_cell.angle_gamma   90.00
#
_symmetry.space_group_name_H-M   'P 1'
#
loop_
_entity.id
_entity.type
_entity.pdbx_description
1 polymer ?
#
loop_
_entity_poly.entity_id
_entity_poly.type
_entity_poly.pdbx_seq_one_letter_code
_entity_poly.pdbx_strand_id
1 'polypeptide(L)'
;MKKRLMALACVAVLTLGMSMTTLAANPSVQAGVVTGVESAKDNAGTSAKVIVEAIYDTHEHDKEKDYISVEANMKKELERLNAYEEGMKVLDVKNVEIEGDASLIKFPLTITFTVNGIKAGDKVILLHYVDAAKGWEKIDTTTGNGTVTATFNSLSPVAFIKVADATSPTTGEPVSLMLAGAVVALGTVGTVISKKRK
;
A
#
# COMPACT_ATOMS: atom_id res chain seq x y z
N MET A 1 7.83 28.42 -73.24
CA MET A 1 6.55 28.10 -72.50
C MET A 1 6.87 27.30 -71.30
N LYS A 2 6.80 27.91 -70.15
CA LYS A 2 7.26 27.30 -68.87
C LYS A 2 6.10 26.60 -68.15
N LYS A 3 6.13 25.28 -68.07
CA LYS A 3 5.16 24.52 -67.27
C LYS A 3 5.67 24.40 -65.84
N ARG A 4 4.98 25.03 -64.91
CA ARG A 4 5.26 24.90 -63.48
C ARG A 4 4.59 23.64 -62.93
N LEU A 5 5.37 22.68 -62.48
CA LEU A 5 4.91 21.54 -61.73
C LEU A 5 4.79 21.98 -60.23
N MET A 6 3.57 21.98 -59.74
CA MET A 6 3.32 22.10 -58.28
C MET A 6 3.47 20.71 -57.66
N ALA A 7 4.49 20.53 -56.85
CA ALA A 7 4.65 19.37 -56.03
C ALA A 7 3.86 19.55 -54.71
N LEU A 8 2.83 18.76 -54.57
CA LEU A 8 2.03 18.68 -53.32
C LEU A 8 2.79 17.80 -52.33
N ALA A 9 3.41 18.41 -51.32
CA ALA A 9 4.06 17.68 -50.24
C ALA A 9 3.01 17.28 -49.20
N CYS A 10 2.62 16.00 -49.18
CA CYS A 10 1.84 15.42 -48.11
C CYS A 10 2.75 15.18 -46.89
N VAL A 11 2.63 16.04 -45.89
CA VAL A 11 3.25 15.84 -44.59
C VAL A 11 2.39 14.81 -43.83
N ALA A 12 2.83 13.54 -43.81
CA ALA A 12 2.31 12.54 -42.94
C ALA A 12 2.84 12.76 -41.52
N VAL A 13 2.02 13.33 -40.65
CA VAL A 13 2.33 13.41 -39.22
C VAL A 13 2.15 12.01 -38.61
N LEU A 14 3.23 11.29 -38.46
CA LEU A 14 3.29 10.08 -37.67
C LEU A 14 3.22 10.49 -36.19
N THR A 15 2.02 10.47 -35.63
CA THR A 15 1.85 10.49 -34.17
C THR A 15 2.32 9.14 -33.62
N LEU A 16 3.58 9.04 -33.24
CA LEU A 16 4.07 8.00 -32.38
C LEU A 16 3.35 8.14 -31.03
N GLY A 17 2.32 7.36 -30.83
CA GLY A 17 1.72 7.14 -29.52
C GLY A 17 2.77 6.49 -28.61
N MET A 18 3.51 7.31 -27.87
CA MET A 18 4.26 6.84 -26.73
C MET A 18 3.25 6.38 -25.69
N SER A 19 2.99 5.08 -25.67
CA SER A 19 2.38 4.43 -24.52
C SER A 19 3.34 4.67 -23.34
N MET A 20 3.10 5.74 -22.59
CA MET A 20 3.71 5.84 -21.25
C MET A 20 3.14 4.67 -20.46
N THR A 21 3.93 3.60 -20.35
CA THR A 21 3.74 2.65 -19.28
C THR A 21 3.89 3.48 -18.00
N THR A 22 2.77 3.84 -17.38
CA THR A 22 2.79 4.32 -16.01
C THR A 22 3.42 3.19 -15.22
N LEU A 23 4.71 3.34 -14.91
CA LEU A 23 5.33 2.57 -13.85
C LEU A 23 4.41 2.82 -12.65
N ALA A 24 3.71 1.77 -12.22
CA ALA A 24 2.95 1.82 -10.99
C ALA A 24 3.92 2.38 -9.94
N ALA A 25 3.63 3.55 -9.43
CA ALA A 25 4.42 4.13 -8.37
C ALA A 25 4.45 3.07 -7.27
N ASN A 26 5.65 2.63 -6.90
CA ASN A 26 5.80 1.78 -5.73
C ASN A 26 5.05 2.47 -4.61
N PRO A 27 4.14 1.78 -3.89
CA PRO A 27 3.48 2.37 -2.75
C PRO A 27 4.60 2.92 -1.88
N SER A 28 4.67 4.23 -1.77
CA SER A 28 5.72 4.89 -1.01
C SER A 28 5.55 4.47 0.44
N VAL A 29 6.43 3.59 0.89
CA VAL A 29 6.60 3.34 2.32
C VAL A 29 6.84 4.71 2.94
N GLN A 30 5.95 5.16 3.81
CA GLN A 30 6.11 6.46 4.46
C GLN A 30 7.24 6.32 5.48
N ALA A 31 8.44 6.75 5.10
CA ALA A 31 9.59 6.74 6.00
C ALA A 31 9.25 7.51 7.28
N GLY A 32 9.58 6.92 8.44
CA GLY A 32 9.42 7.59 9.72
C GLY A 32 8.05 7.45 10.39
N VAL A 33 7.22 6.50 9.97
CA VAL A 33 5.97 6.16 10.66
C VAL A 33 6.27 5.47 11.99
N VAL A 34 7.21 4.52 12.00
CA VAL A 34 7.70 3.88 13.22
C VAL A 34 8.88 4.69 13.77
N THR A 35 8.70 5.31 14.94
CA THR A 35 9.65 6.29 15.49
C THR A 35 10.48 5.75 16.64
N GLY A 36 10.14 4.60 17.21
CA GLY A 36 10.90 4.00 18.31
C GLY A 36 10.14 2.91 19.04
N VAL A 37 10.63 2.62 20.23
CA VAL A 37 10.07 1.65 21.16
C VAL A 37 9.68 2.35 22.45
N GLU A 38 8.44 2.19 22.89
CA GLU A 38 7.97 2.68 24.19
C GLU A 38 8.40 1.73 25.33
N SER A 39 8.29 0.43 25.08
CA SER A 39 8.71 -0.59 26.05
C SER A 39 9.03 -1.91 25.34
N ALA A 40 9.96 -2.66 25.94
CA ALA A 40 10.23 -4.05 25.59
C ALA A 40 10.50 -4.87 26.85
N LYS A 41 9.81 -6.03 26.96
CA LYS A 41 9.94 -6.92 28.13
C LYS A 41 9.99 -8.37 27.69
N ASP A 42 10.89 -9.13 28.27
CA ASP A 42 10.96 -10.56 28.09
C ASP A 42 9.83 -11.30 28.86
N ASN A 43 9.76 -12.61 28.70
CA ASN A 43 8.75 -13.44 29.37
C ASN A 43 8.91 -13.51 30.89
N ALA A 44 10.06 -13.11 31.43
CA ALA A 44 10.30 -13.00 32.85
C ALA A 44 9.98 -11.59 33.42
N GLY A 45 9.56 -10.65 32.54
CA GLY A 45 9.30 -9.26 32.87
C GLY A 45 10.56 -8.37 32.90
N THR A 46 11.70 -8.88 32.48
CA THR A 46 12.95 -8.11 32.39
C THR A 46 12.85 -7.11 31.23
N SER A 47 13.18 -5.85 31.49
CA SER A 47 13.20 -4.85 30.44
C SER A 47 14.38 -5.06 29.50
N ALA A 48 14.13 -5.04 28.21
CA ALA A 48 15.13 -5.06 27.16
C ALA A 48 15.26 -3.66 26.53
N LYS A 49 16.46 -3.27 26.16
CA LYS A 49 16.67 -2.09 25.32
C LYS A 49 16.63 -2.54 23.85
N VAL A 50 15.62 -2.10 23.15
CA VAL A 50 15.39 -2.43 21.74
C VAL A 50 15.55 -1.16 20.92
N ILE A 51 16.31 -1.25 19.85
CA ILE A 51 16.47 -0.20 18.84
C ILE A 51 15.69 -0.57 17.58
N VAL A 52 15.22 0.47 16.90
CA VAL A 52 14.47 0.36 15.64
C VAL A 52 15.14 1.26 14.63
N GLU A 53 15.76 0.67 13.63
CA GLU A 53 16.57 1.38 12.66
C GLU A 53 15.97 1.34 11.26
N ALA A 54 16.27 2.38 10.48
CA ALA A 54 15.93 2.38 9.07
C ALA A 54 16.84 1.41 8.31
N ILE A 55 16.27 0.63 7.40
CA ILE A 55 17.04 -0.23 6.51
C ILE A 55 17.41 0.58 5.27
N TYR A 56 18.72 0.77 5.06
CA TYR A 56 19.30 1.49 3.92
C TYR A 56 19.71 0.50 2.82
N ASP A 57 19.98 0.99 1.61
CA ASP A 57 20.30 0.19 0.43
C ASP A 57 21.58 -0.67 0.55
N THR A 58 22.39 -0.46 1.58
CA THR A 58 23.59 -1.27 1.87
C THR A 58 23.47 -2.12 3.12
N HIS A 59 22.29 -2.13 3.71
CA HIS A 59 22.01 -2.94 4.91
C HIS A 59 21.87 -4.41 4.52
N GLU A 60 22.20 -5.33 5.44
CA GLU A 60 22.08 -6.77 5.19
C GLU A 60 20.65 -7.22 4.84
N HIS A 61 19.63 -6.44 5.22
CA HIS A 61 18.20 -6.69 4.98
C HIS A 61 17.57 -5.75 3.95
N ASP A 62 18.36 -5.13 3.08
CA ASP A 62 17.86 -4.24 2.02
C ASP A 62 16.90 -4.96 1.07
N LYS A 63 17.25 -6.20 0.70
CA LYS A 63 16.45 -7.02 -0.23
C LYS A 63 15.10 -7.44 0.35
N GLU A 64 15.05 -7.77 1.63
CA GLU A 64 13.82 -8.12 2.35
C GLU A 64 12.89 -6.92 2.44
N LYS A 65 13.43 -5.74 2.78
CA LYS A 65 12.69 -4.47 2.77
C LYS A 65 12.15 -4.17 1.38
N ASP A 66 13.00 -4.22 0.35
CA ASP A 66 12.61 -3.92 -1.02
C ASP A 66 11.54 -4.90 -1.52
N TYR A 67 11.70 -6.19 -1.20
CA TYR A 67 10.73 -7.21 -1.56
C TYR A 67 9.36 -6.94 -0.95
N ILE A 68 9.28 -6.73 0.38
CA ILE A 68 8.00 -6.60 1.07
C ILE A 68 7.34 -5.23 0.82
N SER A 69 8.11 -4.22 0.42
CA SER A 69 7.61 -2.90 0.08
C SER A 69 6.84 -2.86 -1.25
N VAL A 70 7.01 -3.87 -2.10
CA VAL A 70 6.24 -4.02 -3.33
C VAL A 70 4.87 -4.60 -3.01
N GLU A 71 3.80 -3.91 -3.37
CA GLU A 71 2.42 -4.30 -3.06
C GLU A 71 2.07 -5.74 -3.48
N ALA A 72 2.49 -6.15 -4.68
CA ALA A 72 2.24 -7.51 -5.18
C ALA A 72 2.93 -8.58 -4.32
N ASN A 73 4.13 -8.31 -3.81
CA ASN A 73 4.86 -9.23 -2.95
C ASN A 73 4.27 -9.25 -1.54
N MET A 74 3.95 -8.08 -0.98
CA MET A 74 3.24 -7.97 0.30
C MET A 74 1.92 -8.77 0.26
N LYS A 75 1.13 -8.55 -0.78
CA LYS A 75 -0.12 -9.30 -1.00
C LYS A 75 0.13 -10.79 -1.03
N LYS A 76 1.10 -11.27 -1.83
CA LYS A 76 1.46 -12.69 -1.93
C LYS A 76 1.83 -13.29 -0.56
N GLU A 77 2.64 -12.59 0.23
CA GLU A 77 3.02 -13.07 1.57
C GLU A 77 1.82 -13.11 2.52
N LEU A 78 0.97 -12.07 2.51
CA LEU A 78 -0.23 -12.04 3.34
C LEU A 78 -1.25 -13.10 2.93
N GLU A 79 -1.42 -13.38 1.63
CA GLU A 79 -2.27 -14.48 1.12
C GLU A 79 -1.73 -15.84 1.59
N ARG A 80 -0.42 -16.07 1.49
CA ARG A 80 0.24 -17.29 1.99
C ARG A 80 0.00 -17.50 3.48
N LEU A 81 -0.07 -16.40 4.24
CA LEU A 81 -0.29 -16.39 5.69
C LEU A 81 -1.78 -16.33 6.08
N ASN A 82 -2.70 -16.39 5.11
CA ASN A 82 -4.15 -16.22 5.30
C ASN A 82 -4.51 -14.93 6.05
N ALA A 83 -3.81 -13.83 5.74
CA ALA A 83 -3.92 -12.55 6.44
C ALA A 83 -4.19 -11.36 5.53
N TYR A 84 -4.30 -11.57 4.21
CA TYR A 84 -4.56 -10.47 3.27
C TYR A 84 -5.98 -9.95 3.37
N GLU A 85 -6.09 -8.63 3.38
CA GLU A 85 -7.34 -7.89 3.18
C GLU A 85 -7.12 -6.79 2.16
N GLU A 86 -8.15 -6.47 1.41
CA GLU A 86 -8.08 -5.40 0.41
C GLU A 86 -7.79 -4.05 1.07
N GLY A 87 -6.96 -3.25 0.41
CA GLY A 87 -6.55 -1.94 0.93
C GLY A 87 -5.41 -1.98 1.95
N MET A 88 -4.81 -3.14 2.20
CA MET A 88 -3.60 -3.23 3.04
C MET A 88 -2.42 -2.52 2.38
N LYS A 89 -1.66 -1.79 3.21
CA LYS A 89 -0.45 -1.07 2.79
C LYS A 89 0.66 -1.24 3.80
N VAL A 90 1.89 -1.34 3.30
CA VAL A 90 3.08 -1.24 4.15
C VAL A 90 3.23 0.20 4.63
N LEU A 91 3.22 0.39 5.94
CA LEU A 91 3.46 1.69 6.57
C LEU A 91 4.96 1.98 6.67
N ASP A 92 5.72 1.00 7.15
CA ASP A 92 7.15 1.13 7.37
C ASP A 92 7.79 -0.27 7.43
N VAL A 93 9.10 -0.35 7.17
CA VAL A 93 9.91 -1.56 7.37
C VAL A 93 11.16 -1.15 8.16
N LYS A 94 11.37 -1.80 9.29
CA LYS A 94 12.45 -1.49 10.22
C LYS A 94 13.28 -2.71 10.55
N ASN A 95 14.56 -2.51 10.75
CA ASN A 95 15.39 -3.46 11.46
C ASN A 95 15.15 -3.27 12.97
N VAL A 96 14.94 -4.38 13.69
CA VAL A 96 14.63 -4.39 15.13
C VAL A 96 15.67 -5.25 15.82
N GLU A 97 16.41 -4.67 16.74
CA GLU A 97 17.54 -5.33 17.40
C GLU A 97 17.55 -5.04 18.90
N ILE A 98 18.20 -5.92 19.67
CA ILE A 98 18.52 -5.67 21.08
C ILE A 98 19.80 -4.83 21.14
N GLU A 99 19.73 -3.71 21.84
CA GLU A 99 20.92 -2.92 22.15
C GLU A 99 21.64 -3.53 23.36
N GLY A 100 22.88 -3.95 23.14
CA GLY A 100 23.72 -4.55 24.17
C GLY A 100 23.80 -6.08 24.10
N ASP A 101 23.87 -6.72 25.27
CA ASP A 101 24.04 -8.17 25.36
C ASP A 101 22.69 -8.91 25.21
N ALA A 102 22.41 -9.38 24.02
CA ALA A 102 21.18 -10.13 23.69
C ALA A 102 21.07 -11.45 24.47
N SER A 103 22.19 -12.02 24.98
CA SER A 103 22.17 -13.27 25.74
C SER A 103 21.47 -13.16 27.11
N LEU A 104 21.29 -11.94 27.58
CA LEU A 104 20.60 -11.65 28.85
C LEU A 104 19.09 -11.63 28.70
N ILE A 105 18.58 -11.58 27.48
CA ILE A 105 17.15 -11.46 27.18
C ILE A 105 16.57 -12.84 26.82
N LYS A 106 15.47 -13.17 27.47
CA LYS A 106 14.78 -14.44 27.24
C LYS A 106 13.54 -14.26 26.38
N PHE A 107 13.58 -14.77 25.16
CA PHE A 107 12.40 -14.80 24.31
C PHE A 107 11.28 -15.71 24.90
N PRO A 108 10.02 -15.44 24.62
CA PRO A 108 9.52 -14.38 23.74
C PRO A 108 9.66 -12.98 24.35
N LEU A 109 9.84 -11.98 23.47
CA LEU A 109 9.97 -10.57 23.85
C LEU A 109 8.74 -9.79 23.38
N THR A 110 8.03 -9.17 24.33
CA THR A 110 6.88 -8.30 24.00
C THR A 110 7.37 -6.86 23.85
N ILE A 111 7.14 -6.29 22.68
CA ILE A 111 7.60 -4.93 22.30
C ILE A 111 6.38 -4.06 22.02
N THR A 112 6.36 -2.86 22.58
CA THR A 112 5.43 -1.79 22.23
C THR A 112 6.17 -0.75 21.42
N PHE A 113 5.83 -0.67 20.14
CA PHE A 113 6.41 0.32 19.22
C PHE A 113 5.63 1.62 19.27
N THR A 114 6.31 2.75 19.10
CA THR A 114 5.70 4.05 18.84
C THR A 114 5.48 4.19 17.33
N VAL A 115 4.23 4.32 16.90
CA VAL A 115 3.84 4.32 15.49
C VAL A 115 2.90 5.48 15.21
N ASN A 116 3.37 6.46 14.45
CA ASN A 116 2.57 7.64 14.12
C ASN A 116 1.34 7.28 13.26
N GLY A 117 0.21 7.90 13.55
CA GLY A 117 -1.03 7.75 12.79
C GLY A 117 -1.83 6.48 13.10
N ILE A 118 -1.42 5.69 14.10
CA ILE A 118 -2.19 4.55 14.59
C ILE A 118 -3.13 4.99 15.71
N LYS A 119 -4.34 4.41 15.72
CA LYS A 119 -5.34 4.59 16.76
C LYS A 119 -5.68 3.25 17.39
N ALA A 120 -6.17 3.28 18.62
CA ALA A 120 -6.70 2.08 19.25
C ALA A 120 -7.83 1.47 18.41
N GLY A 121 -7.72 0.17 18.13
CA GLY A 121 -8.68 -0.55 17.29
C GLY A 121 -8.34 -0.58 15.79
N ASP A 122 -7.32 0.16 15.35
CA ASP A 122 -6.80 0.02 13.99
C ASP A 122 -6.31 -1.41 13.74
N LYS A 123 -6.59 -1.94 12.56
CA LYS A 123 -6.10 -3.25 12.17
C LYS A 123 -4.70 -3.12 11.60
N VAL A 124 -3.72 -3.49 12.38
CA VAL A 124 -2.30 -3.55 12.00
C VAL A 124 -1.82 -5.00 12.09
N ILE A 125 -1.05 -5.42 11.12
CA ILE A 125 -0.35 -6.71 11.09
C ILE A 125 1.14 -6.42 11.04
N LEU A 126 1.93 -7.14 11.81
CA LEU A 126 3.37 -7.15 11.64
C LEU A 126 3.77 -8.41 10.86
N LEU A 127 4.64 -8.25 9.87
CA LEU A 127 5.37 -9.35 9.27
C LEU A 127 6.81 -9.27 9.74
N HIS A 128 7.28 -10.36 10.34
CA HIS A 128 8.64 -10.55 10.82
C HIS A 128 9.38 -11.48 9.86
N TYR A 129 10.54 -11.07 9.40
CA TYR A 129 11.38 -11.92 8.55
C TYR A 129 12.26 -12.79 9.42
N VAL A 130 12.08 -14.11 9.34
CA VAL A 130 12.79 -15.05 10.20
C VAL A 130 14.17 -15.39 9.61
N ASP A 131 14.19 -15.93 8.40
CA ASP A 131 15.39 -16.28 7.64
C ASP A 131 15.01 -16.62 6.19
N ALA A 132 16.01 -16.88 5.34
CA ALA A 132 15.79 -17.22 3.93
C ALA A 132 14.99 -18.52 3.71
N ALA A 133 15.00 -19.45 4.66
CA ALA A 133 14.29 -20.72 4.53
C ALA A 133 12.82 -20.62 4.96
N LYS A 134 12.52 -19.78 5.94
CA LYS A 134 11.18 -19.58 6.51
C LYS A 134 10.45 -18.37 5.91
N GLY A 135 11.20 -17.35 5.50
CA GLY A 135 10.64 -16.10 4.98
C GLY A 135 9.94 -15.27 6.04
N TRP A 136 8.85 -14.61 5.64
CA TRP A 136 8.04 -13.77 6.52
C TRP A 136 7.03 -14.59 7.32
N GLU A 137 6.90 -14.28 8.60
CA GLU A 137 5.86 -14.80 9.47
C GLU A 137 4.94 -13.66 9.95
N LYS A 138 3.69 -14.00 10.21
CA LYS A 138 2.71 -13.05 10.77
C LYS A 138 2.84 -13.01 12.28
N ILE A 139 2.92 -11.80 12.83
CA ILE A 139 2.85 -11.54 14.26
C ILE A 139 1.52 -10.84 14.58
N ASP A 140 0.76 -11.39 15.51
CA ASP A 140 -0.47 -10.78 16.00
C ASP A 140 -0.16 -9.54 16.84
N THR A 141 -0.99 -8.52 16.70
CA THR A 141 -0.77 -7.22 17.32
C THR A 141 -1.94 -6.75 18.16
N THR A 142 -1.63 -5.87 19.10
CA THR A 142 -2.62 -5.01 19.78
C THR A 142 -2.27 -3.57 19.49
N THR A 143 -3.27 -2.76 19.11
CA THR A 143 -3.08 -1.35 18.78
C THR A 143 -3.60 -0.43 19.88
N GLY A 144 -2.80 0.57 20.22
CA GLY A 144 -3.16 1.71 21.07
C GLY A 144 -3.13 3.02 20.29
N ASN A 145 -3.31 4.14 20.96
CA ASN A 145 -3.17 5.46 20.35
C ASN A 145 -1.68 5.77 20.17
N GLY A 146 -1.20 5.71 18.93
CA GLY A 146 0.21 5.91 18.60
C GLY A 146 1.09 4.71 18.91
N THR A 147 0.52 3.53 19.19
CA THR A 147 1.31 2.36 19.58
C THR A 147 0.84 1.07 18.92
N VAL A 148 1.78 0.16 18.69
CA VAL A 148 1.54 -1.22 18.26
C VAL A 148 2.35 -2.15 19.16
N THR A 149 1.68 -3.09 19.82
CA THR A 149 2.31 -4.08 20.69
C THR A 149 2.27 -5.45 20.05
N ALA A 150 3.40 -6.16 20.08
CA ALA A 150 3.55 -7.49 19.54
C ALA A 150 4.58 -8.31 20.32
N THR A 151 4.50 -9.64 20.19
CA THR A 151 5.39 -10.57 20.89
C THR A 151 6.19 -11.37 19.87
N PHE A 152 7.51 -11.37 20.03
CA PHE A 152 8.49 -11.93 19.10
C PHE A 152 9.27 -13.08 19.73
N ASN A 153 9.56 -14.13 18.95
CA ASN A 153 10.44 -15.21 19.33
C ASN A 153 11.90 -15.00 18.89
N SER A 154 12.12 -14.07 17.99
CA SER A 154 13.43 -13.57 17.54
C SER A 154 13.26 -12.15 17.02
N LEU A 155 14.35 -11.43 16.76
CA LEU A 155 14.31 -10.09 16.18
C LEU A 155 15.06 -10.09 14.84
N SER A 156 14.54 -9.29 13.92
CA SER A 156 15.07 -9.06 12.56
C SER A 156 14.19 -8.01 11.87
N PRO A 157 14.22 -7.84 10.56
CA PRO A 157 13.32 -6.92 9.88
C PRO A 157 11.85 -7.18 10.18
N VAL A 158 11.13 -6.09 10.49
CA VAL A 158 9.69 -6.09 10.75
C VAL A 158 9.01 -5.11 9.79
N ALA A 159 8.03 -5.61 9.03
CA ALA A 159 7.17 -4.78 8.21
C ALA A 159 5.85 -4.49 8.95
N PHE A 160 5.50 -3.22 9.05
CA PHE A 160 4.27 -2.72 9.64
C PHE A 160 3.25 -2.52 8.53
N ILE A 161 2.12 -3.23 8.60
CA ILE A 161 1.09 -3.24 7.56
C ILE A 161 -0.24 -2.88 8.19
N LYS A 162 -0.93 -1.88 7.63
CA LYS A 162 -2.26 -1.46 8.08
C LYS A 162 -3.29 -1.68 6.98
N VAL A 163 -4.49 -2.10 7.34
CA VAL A 163 -5.65 -1.96 6.47
C VAL A 163 -5.95 -0.47 6.35
N ALA A 164 -6.00 0.06 5.13
CA ALA A 164 -6.40 1.45 4.95
C ALA A 164 -7.78 1.64 5.58
N ASP A 165 -7.92 2.68 6.39
CA ASP A 165 -9.23 3.06 6.88
C ASP A 165 -10.16 3.16 5.66
N ALA A 166 -11.39 2.62 5.77
CA ALA A 166 -12.39 2.81 4.74
C ALA A 166 -12.56 4.31 4.56
N THR A 167 -11.73 4.89 3.70
CA THR A 167 -11.62 6.32 3.57
C THR A 167 -12.91 6.86 3.02
N SER A 168 -13.40 7.90 3.65
CA SER A 168 -14.14 8.95 2.96
C SER A 168 -13.57 9.09 1.53
N PRO A 169 -14.42 9.11 0.50
CA PRO A 169 -13.96 9.22 -0.87
C PRO A 169 -12.98 10.38 -0.97
N THR A 170 -11.87 10.16 -1.64
CA THR A 170 -10.87 11.18 -1.93
C THR A 170 -11.59 12.33 -2.62
N THR A 171 -11.93 13.38 -1.88
CA THR A 171 -12.46 14.64 -2.42
C THR A 171 -11.31 15.31 -3.17
N GLY A 172 -11.10 14.92 -4.44
CA GLY A 172 -10.00 15.48 -5.21
C GLY A 172 -9.94 15.05 -6.67
N GLU A 173 -10.60 13.97 -7.05
CA GLU A 173 -10.81 13.71 -8.46
C GLU A 173 -12.13 14.32 -8.90
N PRO A 174 -12.13 15.22 -9.91
CA PRO A 174 -13.38 15.63 -10.53
C PRO A 174 -14.00 14.37 -11.12
N VAL A 175 -15.03 13.85 -10.48
CA VAL A 175 -15.90 12.82 -11.07
C VAL A 175 -16.38 13.45 -12.37
N SER A 176 -15.74 13.07 -13.48
CA SER A 176 -16.27 13.34 -14.80
C SER A 176 -17.58 12.56 -14.86
N LEU A 177 -18.66 13.22 -14.45
CA LEU A 177 -20.02 12.76 -14.65
C LEU A 177 -20.20 12.66 -16.17
N MET A 178 -19.85 11.49 -16.72
CA MET A 178 -20.38 11.08 -18.01
C MET A 178 -21.88 10.94 -17.81
N LEU A 179 -22.55 12.09 -17.98
CA LEU A 179 -23.99 12.13 -18.12
C LEU A 179 -24.28 11.41 -19.45
N ALA A 180 -24.48 10.10 -19.38
CA ALA A 180 -25.06 9.33 -20.48
C ALA A 180 -26.49 9.84 -20.64
N GLY A 181 -26.63 10.88 -21.43
CA GLY A 181 -27.91 11.42 -21.83
C GLY A 181 -28.67 10.36 -22.63
N ALA A 182 -29.49 9.58 -21.93
CA ALA A 182 -30.54 8.80 -22.56
C ALA A 182 -31.55 9.79 -23.12
N VAL A 183 -31.39 10.15 -24.38
CA VAL A 183 -32.41 10.87 -25.15
C VAL A 183 -33.54 9.86 -25.37
N VAL A 184 -34.52 9.87 -24.52
CA VAL A 184 -35.81 9.21 -24.77
C VAL A 184 -36.56 10.08 -25.77
N ALA A 185 -36.48 9.74 -27.05
CA ALA A 185 -37.31 10.30 -28.09
C ALA A 185 -38.73 9.75 -27.93
N LEU A 186 -39.55 10.48 -27.19
CA LEU A 186 -40.99 10.26 -27.18
C LEU A 186 -41.57 10.69 -28.53
N GLY A 187 -41.67 9.74 -29.45
CA GLY A 187 -42.44 9.90 -30.69
C GLY A 187 -43.94 10.02 -30.38
N THR A 188 -44.46 11.24 -30.42
CA THR A 188 -45.90 11.48 -30.44
C THR A 188 -46.45 11.10 -31.80
N VAL A 189 -47.09 9.97 -31.88
CA VAL A 189 -47.91 9.59 -33.03
C VAL A 189 -49.18 10.41 -32.99
N GLY A 190 -49.21 11.49 -33.78
CA GLY A 190 -50.43 12.30 -33.99
C GLY A 190 -51.37 11.54 -34.94
N THR A 191 -52.44 10.96 -34.41
CA THR A 191 -53.54 10.42 -35.23
C THR A 191 -54.41 11.57 -35.70
N VAL A 192 -54.32 11.90 -36.98
CA VAL A 192 -55.23 12.81 -37.66
C VAL A 192 -56.53 12.09 -37.95
N ILE A 193 -57.58 12.39 -37.19
CA ILE A 193 -58.94 11.91 -37.50
C ILE A 193 -59.53 12.90 -38.47
N SER A 194 -59.62 12.49 -39.75
CA SER A 194 -60.36 13.19 -40.78
C SER A 194 -61.85 12.87 -40.67
N LYS A 195 -62.62 13.83 -40.22
CA LYS A 195 -64.09 13.76 -40.14
C LYS A 195 -64.68 14.21 -41.45
N LYS A 196 -65.14 13.24 -42.26
CA LYS A 196 -65.87 13.51 -43.48
C LYS A 196 -67.36 13.78 -43.11
N ARG A 197 -67.83 14.99 -43.40
CA ARG A 197 -69.25 15.32 -43.31
C ARG A 197 -69.97 14.89 -44.59
N LYS A 198 -71.10 14.28 -44.40
CA LYS A 198 -72.29 14.44 -45.23
C LYS A 198 -73.48 14.57 -44.29
#